data_6cef0aca7f33e329eae35a05381f3e6e
#
_entry.id   6cef0aca7f33e329eae35a05381f3e6e
#
_cell.length_a   1.000
_cell.length_b   1.000
_cell.length_c   1.000
_cell.angle_alpha   90.00
_cell.angle_beta   90.00
_cell.angle_gamma   90.00
#
_symmetry.space_group_name_H-M   'P 1'
#
loop_
_entity.id
_entity.type
_entity.pdbx_description
1 polymer ?
#
loop_
_entity_poly.entity_id
_entity_poly.type
_entity_poly.pdbx_seq_one_letter_code
_entity_poly.pdbx_strand_id
1 'polypeptide(L)'
;TRKRFYSSTPGRTGQREANAKADAWLDDSIRDGKKKVSALYSEWVEELKLTCGTSYVTQCQRYGDCYILPTCGNIRIDELTEGDLQKAIDVSFRKRSQKKNQRKPISDKPLSRKTLMTIRAAETAFVKWCRRNKYTTLYPDLSIPKNARMGKRTILQPTALKVLFSVDTRTYYGKLVFDEYIYAYRFAVATGLRPGELIGLWYGDIKGNTVNLRRSINVHREQTTGKNENAIRSFDMGKEAREAYEAQVQLLKAQGMLLNYNTPLFQIPSEHALYRRWESYQ
;
A
#
# COMPACT_ATOMS: atom_id res chain seq x y z
N THR A 1 -19.34 -21.57 15.14
CA THR A 1 -20.74 -21.83 15.51
C THR A 1 -21.44 -20.50 15.73
N ARG A 2 -22.58 -20.25 15.05
CA ARG A 2 -23.40 -19.05 15.28
C ARG A 2 -24.26 -19.27 16.52
N LYS A 3 -24.10 -18.43 17.55
CA LYS A 3 -25.03 -18.41 18.70
C LYS A 3 -26.00 -17.24 18.51
N ARG A 4 -27.28 -17.47 18.80
CA ARG A 4 -28.32 -16.44 18.69
C ARG A 4 -28.85 -16.13 20.09
N PHE A 5 -29.08 -14.85 20.37
CA PHE A 5 -29.60 -14.36 21.63
C PHE A 5 -30.97 -13.71 21.39
N TYR A 6 -31.92 -14.01 22.24
CA TYR A 6 -33.31 -13.56 22.13
C TYR A 6 -33.77 -12.92 23.43
N SER A 7 -34.69 -12.00 23.33
CA SER A 7 -35.54 -11.52 24.43
C SER A 7 -37.00 -11.79 24.13
N SER A 8 -37.78 -12.05 25.16
CA SER A 8 -39.24 -12.14 25.10
C SER A 8 -39.93 -10.80 25.07
N THR A 9 -39.21 -9.73 25.38
CA THR A 9 -39.71 -8.36 25.40
C THR A 9 -39.72 -7.76 23.99
N PRO A 10 -40.81 -7.23 23.47
CA PRO A 10 -40.86 -6.65 22.12
C PRO A 10 -40.19 -5.27 22.10
N GLY A 11 -39.72 -4.84 20.90
CA GLY A 11 -39.20 -3.51 20.64
C GLY A 11 -37.79 -3.25 21.14
N ARG A 12 -37.45 -1.97 21.37
CA ARG A 12 -36.11 -1.53 21.73
C ARG A 12 -35.59 -2.10 23.06
N THR A 13 -36.47 -2.35 24.01
CA THR A 13 -36.11 -2.95 25.31
C THR A 13 -35.65 -4.39 25.12
N GLY A 14 -36.39 -5.18 24.34
CA GLY A 14 -35.99 -6.57 24.02
C GLY A 14 -34.68 -6.64 23.23
N GLN A 15 -34.45 -5.70 22.33
CA GLN A 15 -33.16 -5.61 21.62
C GLN A 15 -32.00 -5.34 22.60
N ARG A 16 -32.18 -4.44 23.58
CA ARG A 16 -31.18 -4.17 24.62
C ARG A 16 -30.88 -5.40 25.49
N GLU A 17 -31.95 -6.12 25.90
CA GLU A 17 -31.81 -7.36 26.67
C GLU A 17 -31.08 -8.46 25.87
N ALA A 18 -31.41 -8.63 24.60
CA ALA A 18 -30.72 -9.59 23.73
C ALA A 18 -29.25 -9.22 23.52
N ASN A 19 -28.95 -7.94 23.34
CA ASN A 19 -27.58 -7.45 23.25
C ASN A 19 -26.83 -7.65 24.57
N ALA A 20 -27.43 -7.33 25.73
CA ALA A 20 -26.83 -7.55 27.04
C ALA A 20 -26.51 -9.04 27.29
N LYS A 21 -27.39 -9.95 26.88
CA LYS A 21 -27.13 -11.40 26.95
C LYS A 21 -26.00 -11.82 26.01
N ALA A 22 -25.87 -11.21 24.83
CA ALA A 22 -24.77 -11.46 23.93
C ALA A 22 -23.45 -10.95 24.50
N ASP A 23 -23.45 -9.75 25.08
CA ASP A 23 -22.27 -9.15 25.72
C ASP A 23 -21.82 -9.94 26.93
N ALA A 24 -22.74 -10.33 27.85
CA ALA A 24 -22.42 -11.19 28.97
C ALA A 24 -21.82 -12.54 28.56
N TRP A 25 -22.37 -13.15 27.51
CA TRP A 25 -21.78 -14.40 26.98
C TRP A 25 -20.42 -14.19 26.35
N LEU A 26 -20.15 -13.04 25.73
CA LEU A 26 -18.84 -12.69 25.22
C LEU A 26 -17.85 -12.49 26.38
N ASP A 27 -18.26 -11.78 27.44
CA ASP A 27 -17.43 -11.54 28.64
C ASP A 27 -17.02 -12.84 29.32
N ASP A 28 -17.98 -13.76 29.55
CA ASP A 28 -17.71 -15.10 30.11
C ASP A 28 -16.80 -15.96 29.22
N SER A 29 -16.70 -15.62 27.95
CA SER A 29 -15.92 -16.37 26.97
C SER A 29 -14.61 -15.69 26.58
N ILE A 30 -14.27 -14.53 27.17
CA ILE A 30 -13.01 -13.81 26.91
C ILE A 30 -11.83 -14.68 27.35
N ARG A 31 -10.88 -14.86 26.42
CA ARG A 31 -9.59 -15.49 26.70
C ARG A 31 -8.68 -14.48 27.41
N ASP A 32 -7.76 -15.00 28.18
CA ASP A 32 -6.71 -14.28 28.91
C ASP A 32 -6.56 -12.76 28.58
N GLY A 33 -7.45 -11.95 29.15
CA GLY A 33 -7.48 -10.48 29.00
C GLY A 33 -6.24 -9.78 29.58
N LYS A 34 -5.36 -10.51 30.27
CA LYS A 34 -4.11 -10.00 30.85
C LYS A 34 -3.01 -9.77 29.81
N LYS A 35 -3.16 -10.29 28.59
CA LYS A 35 -2.16 -10.07 27.54
C LYS A 35 -2.08 -8.59 27.15
N LYS A 36 -0.86 -8.11 26.94
CA LYS A 36 -0.62 -6.76 26.43
C LYS A 36 -0.99 -6.64 24.95
N VAL A 37 -1.45 -5.47 24.57
CA VAL A 37 -1.75 -5.13 23.16
C VAL A 37 -0.54 -5.40 22.26
N SER A 38 0.69 -5.10 22.69
CA SER A 38 1.89 -5.35 21.91
C SER A 38 2.11 -6.84 21.59
N ALA A 39 1.87 -7.72 22.56
CA ALA A 39 2.01 -9.17 22.36
C ALA A 39 0.96 -9.68 21.37
N LEU A 40 -0.30 -9.29 21.55
CA LEU A 40 -1.40 -9.67 20.66
C LEU A 40 -1.24 -9.08 19.25
N TYR A 41 -0.70 -7.87 19.14
CA TYR A 41 -0.43 -7.26 17.84
C TYR A 41 0.63 -8.06 17.06
N SER A 42 1.67 -8.53 17.75
CA SER A 42 2.67 -9.41 17.15
C SER A 42 2.08 -10.75 16.71
N GLU A 43 1.24 -11.39 17.56
CA GLU A 43 0.51 -12.61 17.20
C GLU A 43 -0.37 -12.40 15.95
N TRP A 44 -1.09 -11.28 15.88
CA TRP A 44 -1.90 -10.91 14.72
C TRP A 44 -1.08 -10.73 13.45
N VAL A 45 0.06 -10.06 13.53
CA VAL A 45 0.94 -9.85 12.36
C VAL A 45 1.50 -11.19 11.87
N GLU A 46 1.86 -12.11 12.77
CA GLU A 46 2.29 -13.46 12.37
C GLU A 46 1.16 -14.23 11.65
N GLU A 47 -0.08 -14.16 12.15
CA GLU A 47 -1.23 -14.78 11.46
C GLU A 47 -1.49 -14.15 10.08
N LEU A 48 -1.30 -12.83 9.94
CA LEU A 48 -1.44 -12.16 8.64
C LEU A 48 -0.45 -12.69 7.59
N LYS A 49 0.74 -13.16 7.98
CA LYS A 49 1.71 -13.74 7.05
C LYS A 49 1.19 -15.00 6.35
N LEU A 50 0.25 -15.70 6.98
CA LEU A 50 -0.35 -16.93 6.43
C LEU A 50 -1.46 -16.64 5.41
N THR A 51 -2.08 -15.45 5.47
CA THR A 51 -3.31 -15.16 4.73
C THR A 51 -3.21 -13.94 3.83
N CYS A 52 -2.20 -13.11 4.01
CA CYS A 52 -2.05 -11.83 3.30
C CYS A 52 -0.71 -11.72 2.58
N GLY A 53 -0.68 -10.92 1.53
CA GLY A 53 0.56 -10.63 0.80
C GLY A 53 1.55 -9.79 1.63
N THR A 54 2.84 -9.99 1.39
CA THR A 54 3.98 -9.39 2.10
C THR A 54 3.87 -7.86 2.26
N SER A 55 3.37 -7.17 1.24
CA SER A 55 3.21 -5.70 1.28
C SER A 55 2.22 -5.24 2.36
N TYR A 56 1.10 -5.96 2.53
CA TYR A 56 0.10 -5.63 3.56
C TYR A 56 0.62 -5.94 4.96
N VAL A 57 1.26 -7.09 5.14
CA VAL A 57 1.87 -7.50 6.42
C VAL A 57 2.92 -6.48 6.86
N THR A 58 3.86 -6.14 5.97
CA THR A 58 4.90 -5.13 6.24
C THR A 58 4.29 -3.76 6.57
N GLN A 59 3.19 -3.40 5.91
CA GLN A 59 2.48 -2.17 6.20
C GLN A 59 1.85 -2.21 7.60
N CYS A 60 1.12 -3.27 7.97
CA CYS A 60 0.52 -3.42 9.28
C CYS A 60 1.58 -3.38 10.38
N GLN A 61 2.68 -4.12 10.23
CA GLN A 61 3.79 -4.09 11.17
C GLN A 61 4.35 -2.69 11.36
N ARG A 62 4.70 -2.01 10.26
CA ARG A 62 5.23 -0.65 10.31
C ARG A 62 4.27 0.33 10.99
N TYR A 63 2.98 0.24 10.70
CA TYR A 63 1.99 1.13 11.33
C TYR A 63 1.81 0.81 12.81
N GLY A 64 1.86 -0.46 13.20
CA GLY A 64 1.93 -0.88 14.59
C GLY A 64 3.10 -0.23 15.31
N ASP A 65 4.31 -0.50 14.86
CA ASP A 65 5.55 -0.05 15.49
C ASP A 65 5.67 1.48 15.57
N CYS A 66 5.26 2.19 14.51
CA CYS A 66 5.45 3.64 14.43
C CYS A 66 4.34 4.44 15.11
N TYR A 67 3.10 3.94 15.13
CA TYR A 67 1.94 4.78 15.46
C TYR A 67 1.04 4.20 16.53
N ILE A 68 0.79 2.90 16.57
CA ILE A 68 -0.19 2.27 17.47
C ILE A 68 0.47 1.85 18.78
N LEU A 69 1.48 1.01 18.71
CA LEU A 69 2.13 0.41 19.88
C LEU A 69 2.82 1.42 20.81
N PRO A 70 3.41 2.54 20.32
CA PRO A 70 3.94 3.57 21.22
C PRO A 70 2.90 4.18 22.16
N THR A 71 1.61 4.11 21.80
CA THR A 71 0.51 4.64 22.62
C THR A 71 -0.22 3.53 23.38
N CYS A 72 -0.56 2.44 22.71
CA CYS A 72 -1.42 1.37 23.26
C CYS A 72 -0.67 0.10 23.66
N GLY A 73 0.58 -0.09 23.23
CA GLY A 73 1.27 -1.39 23.31
C GLY A 73 1.43 -1.96 24.72
N ASN A 74 1.54 -1.11 25.74
CA ASN A 74 1.69 -1.54 27.13
C ASN A 74 0.35 -1.76 27.87
N ILE A 75 -0.77 -1.38 27.26
CA ILE A 75 -2.12 -1.54 27.82
C ILE A 75 -2.49 -3.02 27.74
N ARG A 76 -3.18 -3.52 28.74
CA ARG A 76 -3.78 -4.86 28.72
C ARG A 76 -5.00 -4.83 27.82
N ILE A 77 -5.28 -5.93 27.12
CA ILE A 77 -6.37 -5.94 26.13
C ILE A 77 -7.77 -5.78 26.77
N ASP A 78 -7.95 -6.21 28.02
CA ASP A 78 -9.18 -6.02 28.78
C ASP A 78 -9.39 -4.57 29.26
N GLU A 79 -8.30 -3.79 29.35
CA GLU A 79 -8.29 -2.38 29.74
C GLU A 79 -8.29 -1.42 28.52
N LEU A 80 -8.10 -1.95 27.32
CA LEU A 80 -8.03 -1.16 26.11
C LEU A 80 -9.39 -0.48 25.80
N THR A 81 -9.39 0.83 25.68
CA THR A 81 -10.57 1.62 25.37
C THR A 81 -10.53 2.19 23.95
N GLU A 82 -11.68 2.62 23.46
CA GLU A 82 -11.79 3.41 22.22
C GLU A 82 -10.96 4.70 22.30
N GLY A 83 -10.95 5.34 23.48
CA GLY A 83 -10.18 6.56 23.73
C GLY A 83 -8.67 6.37 23.57
N ASP A 84 -8.13 5.20 23.93
CA ASP A 84 -6.71 4.87 23.75
C ASP A 84 -6.35 4.74 22.26
N LEU A 85 -7.20 4.08 21.49
CA LEU A 85 -7.03 3.95 20.04
C LEU A 85 -7.18 5.32 19.36
N GLN A 86 -8.19 6.11 19.72
CA GLN A 86 -8.36 7.48 19.21
C GLN A 86 -7.14 8.34 19.53
N LYS A 87 -6.59 8.23 20.75
CA LYS A 87 -5.36 8.93 21.16
C LYS A 87 -4.16 8.54 20.28
N ALA A 88 -4.05 7.30 19.84
CA ALA A 88 -2.97 6.89 18.92
C ALA A 88 -3.08 7.61 17.56
N ILE A 89 -4.30 7.79 17.03
CA ILE A 89 -4.55 8.58 15.81
C ILE A 89 -4.20 10.06 16.04
N ASP A 90 -4.65 10.65 17.17
CA ASP A 90 -4.47 12.07 17.47
C ASP A 90 -3.00 12.43 17.73
N VAL A 91 -2.27 11.58 18.44
CA VAL A 91 -0.82 11.70 18.63
C VAL A 91 -0.10 11.57 17.29
N SER A 92 -0.53 10.61 16.46
CA SER A 92 0.04 10.39 15.12
C SER A 92 -0.19 11.59 14.20
N PHE A 93 -1.34 12.24 14.28
CA PHE A 93 -1.64 13.47 13.52
C PHE A 93 -0.65 14.60 13.83
N ARG A 94 -0.24 14.72 15.10
CA ARG A 94 0.75 15.73 15.55
C ARG A 94 2.18 15.35 15.21
N LYS A 95 2.45 14.06 14.92
CA LYS A 95 3.78 13.60 14.51
C LYS A 95 4.12 14.13 13.12
N ARG A 96 5.34 14.61 13.00
CA ARG A 96 5.93 14.92 11.70
C ARG A 96 6.31 13.61 11.00
N SER A 97 6.22 13.59 9.68
CA SER A 97 6.64 12.43 8.89
C SER A 97 8.14 12.18 9.09
N GLN A 98 8.47 11.28 10.01
CA GLN A 98 9.86 10.84 10.22
C GLN A 98 10.18 9.70 9.24
N LYS A 99 10.87 10.03 8.17
CA LYS A 99 11.57 9.00 7.40
C LYS A 99 13.00 8.89 7.97
N LYS A 100 13.29 7.79 8.67
CA LYS A 100 14.67 7.45 9.03
C LYS A 100 15.52 7.47 7.75
N ASN A 101 16.68 8.13 7.79
CA ASN A 101 17.70 8.19 6.72
C ASN A 101 17.39 9.10 5.52
N GLN A 102 16.66 10.19 5.67
CA GLN A 102 16.57 11.19 4.60
C GLN A 102 17.60 12.31 4.78
N ARG A 103 18.39 12.57 3.71
CA ARG A 103 19.25 13.76 3.56
C ARG A 103 18.44 15.06 3.40
N LYS A 104 17.11 14.97 3.19
CA LYS A 104 16.20 16.13 3.11
C LYS A 104 15.66 16.46 4.50
N PRO A 105 15.44 17.74 4.82
CA PRO A 105 14.88 18.13 6.11
C PRO A 105 13.54 17.46 6.34
N ILE A 106 13.29 17.07 7.60
CA ILE A 106 12.01 16.48 8.04
C ILE A 106 10.90 17.46 7.67
N SER A 107 9.90 16.98 6.95
CA SER A 107 8.75 17.80 6.61
C SER A 107 8.04 18.25 7.90
N ASP A 108 7.93 19.55 8.11
CA ASP A 108 7.18 20.13 9.23
C ASP A 108 5.65 19.91 9.13
N LYS A 109 5.22 19.23 8.09
CA LYS A 109 3.80 18.99 7.82
C LYS A 109 3.30 17.78 8.59
N PRO A 110 2.12 17.85 9.22
CA PRO A 110 1.49 16.73 9.89
C PRO A 110 1.17 15.60 8.89
N LEU A 111 0.89 14.40 9.42
CA LEU A 111 0.53 13.26 8.60
C LEU A 111 -0.71 13.57 7.74
N SER A 112 -0.71 13.04 6.53
CA SER A 112 -1.84 13.21 5.61
C SER A 112 -3.07 12.43 6.09
N ARG A 113 -4.27 12.90 5.71
CA ARG A 113 -5.54 12.20 5.96
C ARG A 113 -5.48 10.74 5.52
N LYS A 114 -4.87 10.46 4.35
CA LYS A 114 -4.72 9.09 3.86
C LYS A 114 -3.89 8.21 4.80
N THR A 115 -2.79 8.73 5.34
CA THR A 115 -1.97 8.00 6.31
C THR A 115 -2.75 7.69 7.59
N LEU A 116 -3.47 8.67 8.12
CA LEU A 116 -4.32 8.49 9.32
C LEU A 116 -5.44 7.48 9.08
N MET A 117 -6.08 7.50 7.90
CA MET A 117 -7.06 6.48 7.52
C MET A 117 -6.46 5.07 7.48
N THR A 118 -5.20 4.94 7.06
CA THR A 118 -4.51 3.64 7.05
C THR A 118 -4.18 3.16 8.47
N ILE A 119 -3.77 4.08 9.38
CA ILE A 119 -3.58 3.77 10.80
C ILE A 119 -4.90 3.28 11.39
N ARG A 120 -5.99 4.03 11.23
CA ARG A 120 -7.33 3.64 11.68
C ARG A 120 -7.74 2.27 11.15
N ALA A 121 -7.49 2.00 9.88
CA ALA A 121 -7.83 0.72 9.27
C ALA A 121 -7.03 -0.44 9.92
N ALA A 122 -5.75 -0.24 10.25
CA ALA A 122 -4.94 -1.23 10.94
C ALA A 122 -5.45 -1.48 12.37
N GLU A 123 -5.79 -0.42 13.12
CA GLU A 123 -6.37 -0.53 14.46
C GLU A 123 -7.70 -1.30 14.43
N THR A 124 -8.60 -0.92 13.54
CA THR A 124 -9.91 -1.58 13.39
C THR A 124 -9.74 -3.06 12.99
N ALA A 125 -8.79 -3.38 12.11
CA ALA A 125 -8.53 -4.75 11.70
C ALA A 125 -7.94 -5.58 12.85
N PHE A 126 -7.02 -5.03 13.62
CA PHE A 126 -6.44 -5.66 14.81
C PHE A 126 -7.51 -5.93 15.87
N VAL A 127 -8.31 -4.93 16.23
CA VAL A 127 -9.39 -5.11 17.23
C VAL A 127 -10.44 -6.11 16.74
N LYS A 128 -10.77 -6.12 15.45
CA LYS A 128 -11.64 -7.14 14.85
C LYS A 128 -11.06 -8.55 15.00
N TRP A 129 -9.74 -8.70 14.83
CA TRP A 129 -9.04 -9.96 15.07
C TRP A 129 -9.08 -10.35 16.54
N CYS A 130 -8.83 -9.41 17.47
CA CYS A 130 -8.94 -9.64 18.91
C CYS A 130 -10.33 -10.14 19.32
N ARG A 131 -11.40 -9.55 18.78
CA ARG A 131 -12.77 -10.00 19.01
C ARG A 131 -13.02 -11.41 18.50
N ARG A 132 -12.57 -11.71 17.28
CA ARG A 132 -12.69 -13.06 16.69
C ARG A 132 -12.05 -14.11 17.58
N ASN A 133 -10.92 -13.76 18.21
CA ASN A 133 -10.17 -14.63 19.11
C ASN A 133 -10.60 -14.50 20.58
N LYS A 134 -11.68 -13.73 20.85
CA LYS A 134 -12.27 -13.57 22.18
C LYS A 134 -11.32 -12.93 23.21
N TYR A 135 -10.49 -12.00 22.80
CA TYR A 135 -9.64 -11.21 23.70
C TYR A 135 -10.32 -9.93 24.18
N THR A 136 -11.31 -9.41 23.46
CA THR A 136 -12.05 -8.18 23.78
C THR A 136 -13.43 -8.19 23.14
N THR A 137 -14.34 -7.36 23.65
CA THR A 137 -15.65 -7.04 23.07
C THR A 137 -15.68 -5.70 22.38
N LEU A 138 -14.58 -4.93 22.39
CA LEU A 138 -14.48 -3.57 21.90
C LEU A 138 -14.87 -3.41 20.42
N TYR A 139 -15.75 -2.45 20.10
CA TYR A 139 -16.14 -2.01 18.76
C TYR A 139 -15.82 -0.53 18.58
N PRO A 140 -14.58 -0.17 18.22
CA PRO A 140 -14.17 1.22 18.19
C PRO A 140 -14.78 1.94 16.98
N ASP A 141 -15.34 3.16 17.21
CA ASP A 141 -15.72 4.12 16.19
C ASP A 141 -14.72 5.27 16.16
N LEU A 142 -13.67 5.11 15.37
CA LEU A 142 -12.52 6.01 15.34
C LEU A 142 -12.70 7.10 14.30
N SER A 143 -12.43 8.34 14.67
CA SER A 143 -12.54 9.51 13.83
C SER A 143 -11.18 9.98 13.28
N ILE A 144 -11.20 10.64 12.13
CA ILE A 144 -10.02 11.30 11.56
C ILE A 144 -10.17 12.82 11.71
N PRO A 145 -9.15 13.55 12.22
CA PRO A 145 -9.20 14.99 12.35
C PRO A 145 -9.65 15.69 11.05
N LYS A 146 -10.64 16.56 11.13
CA LYS A 146 -11.23 17.24 9.96
C LYS A 146 -10.22 18.08 9.18
N ASN A 147 -9.24 18.66 9.87
CA ASN A 147 -8.18 19.49 9.31
C ASN A 147 -6.98 18.65 8.79
N ALA A 148 -7.07 17.32 8.79
CA ALA A 148 -6.03 16.47 8.23
C ALA A 148 -5.88 16.72 6.72
N ARG A 149 -4.64 17.02 6.31
CA ARG A 149 -4.30 17.42 4.95
C ARG A 149 -4.64 16.32 3.94
N MET A 150 -5.39 16.70 2.92
CA MET A 150 -5.59 15.85 1.72
C MET A 150 -4.45 16.11 0.73
N GLY A 151 -3.79 15.03 0.28
CA GLY A 151 -2.86 15.12 -0.84
C GLY A 151 -3.59 15.39 -2.14
N LYS A 152 -3.19 16.42 -2.88
CA LYS A 152 -3.62 16.61 -4.26
C LYS A 152 -2.70 15.78 -5.17
N ARG A 153 -3.27 15.03 -6.09
CA ARG A 153 -2.53 14.42 -7.19
C ARG A 153 -2.65 15.35 -8.40
N THR A 154 -1.52 15.66 -9.00
CA THR A 154 -1.47 16.37 -10.27
C THR A 154 -1.26 15.35 -11.38
N ILE A 155 -1.90 15.56 -12.51
CA ILE A 155 -1.62 14.83 -13.75
C ILE A 155 -0.57 15.60 -14.56
N LEU A 156 0.17 14.89 -15.40
CA LEU A 156 1.11 15.53 -16.33
C LEU A 156 0.33 16.48 -17.25
N GLN A 157 0.79 17.73 -17.30
CA GLN A 157 0.20 18.74 -18.14
C GLN A 157 0.68 18.57 -19.60
N PRO A 158 -0.03 19.08 -20.60
CA PRO A 158 0.36 18.94 -22.01
C PRO A 158 1.78 19.40 -22.32
N THR A 159 2.26 20.46 -21.67
CA THR A 159 3.64 20.94 -21.79
C THR A 159 4.67 19.93 -21.25
N ALA A 160 4.39 19.33 -20.08
CA ALA A 160 5.25 18.30 -19.52
C ALA A 160 5.25 17.02 -20.37
N LEU A 161 4.11 16.66 -20.97
CA LEU A 161 4.03 15.56 -21.94
C LEU A 161 4.90 15.83 -23.18
N LYS A 162 4.84 17.04 -23.73
CA LYS A 162 5.71 17.43 -24.87
C LYS A 162 7.18 17.25 -24.52
N VAL A 163 7.61 17.72 -23.34
CA VAL A 163 9.00 17.55 -22.88
C VAL A 163 9.34 16.07 -22.75
N LEU A 164 8.47 15.27 -22.12
CA LEU A 164 8.70 13.82 -21.95
C LEU A 164 8.92 13.10 -23.29
N PHE A 165 8.17 13.48 -24.35
CA PHE A 165 8.30 12.85 -25.65
C PHE A 165 9.35 13.46 -26.58
N SER A 166 10.02 14.56 -26.18
CA SER A 166 11.04 15.24 -26.98
C SER A 166 12.44 15.25 -26.37
N VAL A 167 12.58 15.04 -25.06
CA VAL A 167 13.87 15.11 -24.35
C VAL A 167 14.26 13.75 -23.81
N ASP A 168 15.43 13.24 -24.23
CA ASP A 168 15.93 11.91 -23.82
C ASP A 168 16.98 12.00 -22.69
N THR A 169 17.27 13.22 -22.21
CA THR A 169 18.31 13.46 -21.23
C THR A 169 17.73 13.87 -19.87
N ARG A 170 18.48 13.62 -18.84
CA ARG A 170 18.26 14.10 -17.48
C ARG A 170 19.48 14.77 -16.89
N THR A 171 19.32 15.56 -15.86
CA THR A 171 20.46 16.13 -15.13
C THR A 171 21.00 15.13 -14.09
N TYR A 172 22.30 14.82 -14.17
CA TYR A 172 22.99 13.98 -13.21
C TYR A 172 24.32 14.65 -12.82
N TYR A 173 24.48 15.00 -11.54
CA TYR A 173 25.60 15.79 -11.03
C TYR A 173 25.92 17.04 -11.88
N GLY A 174 24.87 17.79 -12.26
CA GLY A 174 25.00 19.02 -13.06
C GLY A 174 25.30 18.81 -14.55
N LYS A 175 25.37 17.57 -15.02
CA LYS A 175 25.58 17.22 -16.43
C LYS A 175 24.33 16.63 -17.05
N LEU A 176 24.08 16.96 -18.32
CA LEU A 176 23.04 16.29 -19.10
C LEU A 176 23.57 14.92 -19.55
N VAL A 177 22.85 13.87 -19.17
CA VAL A 177 23.15 12.48 -19.55
C VAL A 177 21.89 11.84 -20.14
N PHE A 178 22.05 10.86 -21.03
CA PHE A 178 20.95 10.08 -21.52
C PHE A 178 20.21 9.39 -20.36
N ASP A 179 18.87 9.42 -20.40
CA ASP A 179 18.08 8.73 -19.40
C ASP A 179 17.65 7.33 -19.91
N GLU A 180 18.32 6.30 -19.41
CA GLU A 180 18.04 4.91 -19.77
C GLU A 180 16.60 4.46 -19.47
N TYR A 181 15.84 5.23 -18.66
CA TYR A 181 14.45 4.91 -18.33
C TYR A 181 13.45 5.73 -19.14
N ILE A 182 13.91 6.58 -20.07
CA ILE A 182 13.03 7.49 -20.80
C ILE A 182 11.94 6.74 -21.58
N TYR A 183 12.31 5.65 -22.23
CA TYR A 183 11.36 4.84 -23.00
C TYR A 183 10.36 4.09 -22.09
N ALA A 184 10.78 3.72 -20.88
CA ALA A 184 9.87 3.18 -19.88
C ALA A 184 8.81 4.19 -19.42
N TYR A 185 9.20 5.45 -19.22
CA TYR A 185 8.26 6.52 -18.86
C TYR A 185 7.27 6.81 -20.00
N ARG A 186 7.76 6.93 -21.25
CA ARG A 186 6.92 7.13 -22.44
C ARG A 186 5.94 5.99 -22.62
N PHE A 187 6.43 4.76 -22.52
CA PHE A 187 5.60 3.56 -22.61
C PHE A 187 4.54 3.50 -21.51
N ALA A 188 4.92 3.79 -20.24
CA ALA A 188 3.98 3.82 -19.14
C ALA A 188 2.90 4.90 -19.30
N VAL A 189 3.26 6.09 -19.78
CA VAL A 189 2.31 7.18 -20.04
C VAL A 189 1.36 6.83 -21.19
N ALA A 190 1.89 6.26 -22.27
CA ALA A 190 1.10 5.89 -23.45
C ALA A 190 0.16 4.69 -23.21
N THR A 191 0.49 3.79 -22.27
CA THR A 191 -0.27 2.56 -22.02
C THR A 191 -1.07 2.58 -20.71
N GLY A 192 -0.76 3.49 -19.78
CA GLY A 192 -1.36 3.51 -18.45
C GLY A 192 -0.92 2.35 -17.56
N LEU A 193 0.20 1.68 -17.83
CA LEU A 193 0.70 0.59 -17.01
C LEU A 193 1.09 1.06 -15.62
N ARG A 194 0.81 0.22 -14.63
CA ARG A 194 1.30 0.45 -13.27
C ARG A 194 2.82 0.19 -13.20
N PRO A 195 3.55 0.85 -12.29
CA PRO A 195 4.99 0.64 -12.15
C PRO A 195 5.41 -0.83 -12.04
N GLY A 196 4.71 -1.62 -11.25
CA GLY A 196 4.99 -3.05 -11.12
C GLY A 196 4.71 -3.87 -12.39
N GLU A 197 3.69 -3.51 -13.16
CA GLU A 197 3.38 -4.11 -14.47
C GLU A 197 4.48 -3.78 -15.48
N LEU A 198 4.93 -2.51 -15.49
CA LEU A 198 6.02 -2.02 -16.34
C LEU A 198 7.34 -2.78 -16.07
N ILE A 199 7.70 -2.92 -14.80
CA ILE A 199 8.92 -3.64 -14.37
C ILE A 199 8.81 -5.15 -14.68
N GLY A 200 7.60 -5.69 -14.57
CA GLY A 200 7.32 -7.10 -14.85
C GLY A 200 7.23 -7.46 -16.33
N LEU A 201 7.28 -6.47 -17.25
CA LEU A 201 7.10 -6.70 -18.67
C LEU A 201 8.38 -7.28 -19.31
N TRP A 202 8.26 -8.42 -19.97
CA TRP A 202 9.34 -9.06 -20.69
C TRP A 202 9.21 -8.86 -22.21
N TYR A 203 10.32 -8.98 -22.92
CA TYR A 203 10.35 -8.89 -24.38
C TYR A 203 9.35 -9.86 -25.04
N GLY A 204 9.29 -11.11 -24.57
CA GLY A 204 8.37 -12.12 -25.09
C GLY A 204 6.89 -11.92 -24.77
N ASP A 205 6.54 -10.94 -23.95
CA ASP A 205 5.13 -10.59 -23.69
C ASP A 205 4.54 -9.72 -24.81
N ILE A 206 5.38 -9.21 -25.70
CA ILE A 206 4.95 -8.40 -26.84
C ILE A 206 5.02 -9.23 -28.12
N LYS A 207 3.87 -9.38 -28.77
CA LYS A 207 3.73 -10.10 -30.03
C LYS A 207 3.11 -9.17 -31.09
N GLY A 208 3.92 -8.79 -32.06
CA GLY A 208 3.49 -7.80 -33.06
C GLY A 208 3.12 -6.45 -32.40
N ASN A 209 1.86 -6.08 -32.42
CA ASN A 209 1.34 -4.87 -31.79
C ASN A 209 0.73 -5.11 -30.39
N THR A 210 0.55 -6.36 -30.01
CA THR A 210 -0.19 -6.74 -28.80
C THR A 210 0.74 -6.95 -27.61
N VAL A 211 0.44 -6.31 -26.50
CA VAL A 211 1.09 -6.48 -25.20
C VAL A 211 0.26 -7.44 -24.36
N ASN A 212 0.88 -8.50 -23.86
CA ASN A 212 0.26 -9.51 -22.99
C ASN A 212 0.77 -9.34 -21.56
N LEU A 213 0.02 -8.64 -20.71
CA LEU A 213 0.39 -8.51 -19.30
C LEU A 213 0.10 -9.78 -18.55
N ARG A 214 1.13 -10.39 -17.97
CA ARG A 214 1.05 -11.68 -17.27
C ARG A 214 1.49 -11.61 -15.83
N ARG A 215 2.22 -10.54 -15.45
CA ARG A 215 2.85 -10.41 -14.13
C ARG A 215 3.02 -8.96 -13.73
N SER A 216 3.21 -8.79 -12.43
CA SER A 216 3.61 -7.53 -11.83
C SER A 216 4.71 -7.80 -10.80
N ILE A 217 5.68 -6.92 -10.70
CA ILE A 217 6.74 -7.00 -9.67
C ILE A 217 6.39 -5.99 -8.58
N ASN A 218 6.26 -6.47 -7.34
CA ASN A 218 5.96 -5.61 -6.21
C ASN A 218 7.22 -4.93 -5.63
N VAL A 219 7.03 -4.08 -4.61
CA VAL A 219 8.12 -3.36 -3.93
C VAL A 219 9.14 -4.28 -3.23
N HIS A 220 8.76 -5.53 -2.96
CA HIS A 220 9.63 -6.57 -2.39
C HIS A 220 10.35 -7.39 -3.46
N ARG A 221 10.21 -7.03 -4.73
CA ARG A 221 10.73 -7.75 -5.92
C ARG A 221 10.12 -9.14 -6.12
N GLU A 222 8.95 -9.38 -5.54
CA GLU A 222 8.20 -10.60 -5.72
C GLU A 222 7.34 -10.49 -6.98
N GLN A 223 7.36 -11.55 -7.79
CA GLN A 223 6.45 -11.66 -8.93
C GLN A 223 5.05 -12.00 -8.43
N THR A 224 4.07 -11.22 -8.87
CA THR A 224 2.66 -11.41 -8.56
C THR A 224 1.85 -11.46 -9.85
N THR A 225 0.68 -12.08 -9.81
CA THR A 225 -0.29 -12.08 -10.93
C THR A 225 -1.04 -10.75 -11.03
N GLY A 226 -0.71 -9.77 -10.17
CA GLY A 226 -1.38 -8.48 -10.10
C GLY A 226 -2.44 -8.43 -8.98
N LYS A 227 -3.06 -7.26 -8.81
CA LYS A 227 -3.92 -6.96 -7.66
C LYS A 227 -5.33 -7.55 -7.77
N ASN A 228 -5.81 -7.81 -8.99
CA ASN A 228 -7.15 -8.30 -9.30
C ASN A 228 -7.07 -9.29 -10.45
N GLU A 229 -8.12 -10.10 -10.66
CA GLU A 229 -8.25 -11.06 -11.79
C GLU A 229 -8.05 -10.38 -13.16
N ASN A 230 -8.50 -9.12 -13.30
CA ASN A 230 -8.33 -8.31 -14.52
C ASN A 230 -6.89 -7.76 -14.71
N ALA A 231 -5.94 -8.11 -13.86
CA ALA A 231 -4.56 -7.65 -14.00
C ALA A 231 -3.84 -8.39 -15.15
N ILE A 232 -4.25 -9.64 -15.43
CA ILE A 232 -3.84 -10.37 -16.62
C ILE A 232 -4.73 -9.91 -17.77
N ARG A 233 -4.15 -9.22 -18.74
CA ARG A 233 -4.88 -8.67 -19.88
C ARG A 233 -3.97 -8.49 -21.08
N SER A 234 -4.58 -8.42 -22.25
CA SER A 234 -3.88 -8.07 -23.49
C SER A 234 -4.49 -6.79 -24.06
N PHE A 235 -3.66 -5.97 -24.69
CA PHE A 235 -4.08 -4.77 -25.39
C PHE A 235 -3.12 -4.44 -26.53
N ASP A 236 -3.59 -3.69 -27.52
CA ASP A 236 -2.75 -3.23 -28.62
C ASP A 236 -2.10 -1.88 -28.29
N MET A 237 -0.86 -1.71 -28.71
CA MET A 237 -0.12 -0.46 -28.55
C MET A 237 -0.64 0.60 -29.50
N GLY A 238 -0.89 1.81 -28.97
CA GLY A 238 -0.99 3.01 -29.78
C GLY A 238 0.37 3.43 -30.34
N LYS A 239 0.38 4.45 -31.20
CA LYS A 239 1.57 4.93 -31.91
C LYS A 239 2.74 5.24 -30.96
N GLU A 240 2.50 6.05 -29.92
CA GLU A 240 3.51 6.50 -28.98
C GLU A 240 4.09 5.34 -28.16
N ALA A 241 3.25 4.35 -27.80
CA ALA A 241 3.69 3.16 -27.09
C ALA A 241 4.58 2.29 -27.96
N ARG A 242 4.23 2.13 -29.24
CA ARG A 242 5.03 1.38 -30.22
C ARG A 242 6.38 2.05 -30.44
N GLU A 243 6.43 3.35 -30.66
CA GLU A 243 7.68 4.12 -30.82
C GLU A 243 8.58 3.96 -29.60
N ALA A 244 8.03 4.06 -28.38
CA ALA A 244 8.79 3.83 -27.16
C ALA A 244 9.31 2.39 -27.01
N TYR A 245 8.51 1.40 -27.39
CA TYR A 245 8.92 -0.01 -27.42
C TYR A 245 10.06 -0.26 -28.41
N GLU A 246 9.93 0.21 -29.64
CA GLU A 246 10.93 0.03 -30.69
C GLU A 246 12.26 0.68 -30.30
N ALA A 247 12.20 1.92 -29.77
CA ALA A 247 13.38 2.63 -29.27
C ALA A 247 14.06 1.89 -28.08
N GLN A 248 13.27 1.32 -27.15
CA GLN A 248 13.78 0.49 -26.06
C GLN A 248 14.49 -0.78 -26.58
N VAL A 249 13.89 -1.44 -27.55
CA VAL A 249 14.50 -2.64 -28.19
C VAL A 249 15.84 -2.29 -28.86
N GLN A 250 15.90 -1.17 -29.56
CA GLN A 250 17.16 -0.69 -30.18
C GLN A 250 18.21 -0.35 -29.12
N LEU A 251 17.81 0.29 -28.01
CA LEU A 251 18.71 0.58 -26.90
C LEU A 251 19.31 -0.69 -26.31
N LEU A 252 18.49 -1.72 -26.05
CA LEU A 252 18.96 -3.00 -25.53
C LEU A 252 19.94 -3.70 -26.49
N LYS A 253 19.65 -3.68 -27.78
CA LYS A 253 20.56 -4.22 -28.83
C LYS A 253 21.88 -3.45 -28.87
N ALA A 254 21.83 -2.12 -28.80
CA ALA A 254 23.04 -1.26 -28.78
C ALA A 254 23.90 -1.51 -27.53
N GLN A 255 23.28 -1.93 -26.42
CA GLN A 255 23.98 -2.36 -25.20
C GLN A 255 24.53 -3.81 -25.29
N GLY A 256 24.40 -4.49 -26.44
CA GLY A 256 24.86 -5.86 -26.65
C GLY A 256 23.99 -6.94 -26.00
N MET A 257 22.76 -6.61 -25.59
CA MET A 257 21.88 -7.59 -24.95
C MET A 257 21.27 -8.57 -25.97
N LEU A 258 21.36 -9.85 -25.69
CA LEU A 258 20.64 -10.90 -26.43
C LEU A 258 19.18 -10.91 -25.95
N LEU A 259 18.27 -10.55 -26.85
CA LEU A 259 16.84 -10.52 -26.54
C LEU A 259 16.24 -11.91 -26.70
N ASN A 260 15.78 -12.47 -25.60
CA ASN A 260 15.01 -13.71 -25.55
C ASN A 260 13.66 -13.49 -24.89
N TYR A 261 12.82 -14.52 -24.88
CA TYR A 261 11.47 -14.42 -24.30
C TYR A 261 11.43 -13.83 -22.90
N ASN A 262 12.38 -14.22 -22.03
CA ASN A 262 12.42 -13.82 -20.61
C ASN A 262 13.26 -12.56 -20.35
N THR A 263 13.75 -11.88 -21.37
CA THR A 263 14.49 -10.63 -21.18
C THR A 263 13.56 -9.54 -20.67
N PRO A 264 13.79 -8.94 -19.46
CA PRO A 264 13.02 -7.78 -19.02
C PRO A 264 13.13 -6.66 -20.05
N LEU A 265 11.98 -6.14 -20.49
CA LEU A 265 11.95 -5.08 -21.51
C LEU A 265 12.59 -3.79 -20.98
N PHE A 266 12.25 -3.43 -19.75
CA PHE A 266 12.82 -2.26 -19.08
C PHE A 266 13.74 -2.74 -17.97
N GLN A 267 15.02 -2.34 -18.03
CA GLN A 267 16.06 -2.74 -17.06
C GLN A 267 15.96 -1.94 -15.75
N ILE A 268 14.80 -2.00 -15.10
CA ILE A 268 14.47 -1.24 -13.88
C ILE A 268 14.53 -2.16 -12.67
N PRO A 269 15.48 -1.97 -11.74
CA PRO A 269 15.70 -2.91 -10.64
C PRO A 269 14.60 -2.87 -9.56
N SER A 270 13.83 -1.76 -9.45
CA SER A 270 12.75 -1.63 -8.47
C SER A 270 11.87 -0.41 -8.75
N GLU A 271 10.64 -0.42 -8.22
CA GLU A 271 9.77 0.77 -8.23
C GLU A 271 10.46 1.99 -7.62
N HIS A 272 11.25 1.80 -6.55
CA HIS A 272 11.98 2.90 -5.92
C HIS A 272 13.03 3.52 -6.85
N ALA A 273 13.73 2.71 -7.64
CA ALA A 273 14.68 3.21 -8.64
C ALA A 273 13.96 4.01 -9.73
N LEU A 274 12.80 3.50 -10.19
CA LEU A 274 11.95 4.19 -11.17
C LEU A 274 11.55 5.59 -10.67
N TYR A 275 10.98 5.69 -9.46
CA TYR A 275 10.54 6.97 -8.89
C TYR A 275 11.68 7.94 -8.61
N ARG A 276 12.80 7.46 -8.06
CA ARG A 276 13.98 8.32 -7.82
C ARG A 276 14.55 8.90 -9.11
N ARG A 277 14.59 8.11 -10.17
CA ARG A 277 15.07 8.56 -11.47
C ARG A 277 14.09 9.59 -12.07
N TRP A 278 12.79 9.33 -11.96
CA TRP A 278 11.75 10.27 -12.38
C TRP A 278 11.89 11.64 -11.69
N GLU A 279 12.14 11.66 -10.37
CA GLU A 279 12.39 12.92 -9.62
C GLU A 279 13.62 13.69 -10.15
N SER A 280 14.59 13.03 -10.74
CA SER A 280 15.79 13.67 -11.32
C SER A 280 15.61 14.09 -12.78
N TYR A 281 14.58 13.56 -13.43
CA TYR A 281 14.19 13.94 -14.80
C TYR A 281 13.37 15.23 -14.79
N GLN A 282 12.50 15.43 -13.80
CA GLN A 282 11.70 16.65 -13.60
C GLN A 282 12.57 17.84 -13.21
#